data_20f74f372ac58aee811147dc84514474
#
_entry.id   20f74f372ac58aee811147dc84514474
#
_cell.length_a   1.000
_cell.length_b   1.000
_cell.length_c   1.000
_cell.angle_alpha   90.00
_cell.angle_beta   90.00
_cell.angle_gamma   90.00
#
_symmetry.space_group_name_H-M   'P 1'
#
loop_
_entity.id
_entity.type
_entity.pdbx_description
1 polymer ?
#
loop_
_entity_poly.entity_id
_entity_poly.type
_entity_poly.pdbx_seq_one_letter_code
_entity_poly.pdbx_strand_id
1 'polypeptide(L)'
;MAKPFPSHPNLSGGYAPIQMXXAAPDLVIEGEIPMELSGSLYRIGPNPQFAPRGDYHWFGGDGMIHGFNLENGRVSYLNKWVRTKKWQLEREAGESLFAIFNPTQNDPRVQGIETDGIANTNIVWHGEKLLALVESSAPFEIDPVTLESIGSWNFDGKLVGPMTAHPKIDPETGEMLFFAYNAGGTISPKMAFHVADKNGNLVKSEKFEAPYAAMVHDFITTRDHVIFPIMPLTGSMERAMQGKPVYAWEPEKRSFIGVMPRRGSVADIQWFEGDPAYVFHPMNAHSNGNVVTCDVCQYEEAPLFPHADGSPPDREKSKARLTRWTLDLDAGTSDYKCEQIEDSQSEFPRLDERYMGLENRYGYFACVAGGGADGDRYNGISRIDMKSGSVKQFAMSPNLATSEPVFVPRSEDSPEGEGFLLATVYDSKIDKSHLMILDAENIEQGPLAKAMMDHRVPFGFHGNWKPSV
;
A
#
# COMPACT_ATOMS: atom_id res chain seq x y z
N MET A 1 26.10 -16.88 -15.65
CA MET A 1 25.40 -15.76 -16.27
C MET A 1 23.93 -15.82 -15.85
N ALA A 2 23.36 -14.68 -15.41
CA ALA A 2 21.99 -14.67 -14.95
C ALA A 2 21.01 -14.94 -16.08
N LYS A 3 19.91 -15.62 -15.77
CA LYS A 3 18.87 -15.90 -16.76
C LYS A 3 18.13 -14.61 -17.15
N PRO A 4 17.73 -14.47 -18.40
CA PRO A 4 16.90 -13.33 -18.78
C PRO A 4 15.52 -13.42 -18.14
N PHE A 5 14.89 -12.25 -17.93
CA PHE A 5 13.52 -12.25 -17.43
C PHE A 5 12.58 -12.81 -18.50
N PRO A 6 11.57 -13.59 -18.07
CA PRO A 6 10.61 -14.12 -19.03
C PRO A 6 9.68 -13.02 -19.53
N SER A 7 9.03 -13.29 -20.66
CA SER A 7 7.97 -12.43 -21.14
C SER A 7 6.77 -12.56 -20.21
N HIS A 8 6.36 -11.45 -19.60
CA HIS A 8 5.27 -11.47 -18.62
C HIS A 8 4.72 -10.04 -18.51
N PRO A 9 3.40 -9.89 -18.42
CA PRO A 9 2.84 -8.53 -18.35
C PRO A 9 3.39 -7.69 -17.21
N ASN A 10 3.65 -8.29 -16.06
CA ASN A 10 4.17 -7.56 -14.89
C ASN A 10 5.69 -7.50 -14.83
N LEU A 11 6.35 -7.83 -15.95
CA LEU A 11 7.81 -7.70 -16.10
C LEU A 11 8.14 -6.92 -17.36
N SER A 12 7.17 -6.21 -17.92
CA SER A 12 7.31 -5.49 -19.20
C SER A 12 6.83 -4.06 -19.06
N GLY A 13 7.29 -3.19 -19.93
CA GLY A 13 6.88 -1.79 -19.95
C GLY A 13 7.22 -1.11 -18.63
N GLY A 14 6.26 -0.40 -18.05
CA GLY A 14 6.48 0.28 -16.78
C GLY A 14 6.71 -0.65 -15.60
N TYR A 15 6.37 -1.93 -15.75
CA TYR A 15 6.64 -2.95 -14.72
C TYR A 15 8.05 -3.55 -14.83
N ALA A 16 8.75 -3.31 -15.92
CA ALA A 16 10.02 -4.01 -16.16
C ALA A 16 11.03 -3.67 -15.06
N PRO A 17 11.73 -4.67 -14.51
CA PRO A 17 12.71 -4.39 -13.47
C PRO A 17 13.87 -3.52 -13.97
N ILE A 18 14.45 -2.76 -13.05
CA ILE A 18 15.69 -2.03 -13.31
C ILE A 18 16.80 -2.67 -12.48
N GLN A 19 18.03 -2.58 -12.99
CA GLN A 19 19.16 -3.24 -12.33
C GLN A 19 20.15 -2.26 -11.73
N MET A 20 19.88 -0.97 -11.85
CA MET A 20 20.86 0.06 -11.49
C MET A 20 20.45 0.90 -10.30
N UNK A 21 21.20 1.19 -9.50
CA UNK A 21 21.05 2.05 -8.48
C UNK A 21 21.46 3.33 -9.01
N UNK A 22 20.82 4.31 -8.94
CA UNK A 22 21.09 5.54 -9.39
C UNK A 22 21.12 6.47 -8.30
N ALA A 23 21.92 7.41 -8.48
CA ALA A 23 21.99 8.57 -7.57
C ALA A 23 22.10 9.83 -8.41
N ALA A 24 21.16 10.76 -8.22
CA ALA A 24 21.15 12.02 -8.95
C ALA A 24 21.10 13.13 -7.93
N PRO A 25 22.20 13.86 -7.73
CA PRO A 25 22.20 14.91 -6.71
C PRO A 25 21.32 16.11 -7.06
N ASP A 26 20.95 16.26 -8.33
CA ASP A 26 20.18 17.42 -8.74
C ASP A 26 19.41 17.08 -10.04
N LEU A 27 18.16 16.73 -9.91
CA LEU A 27 17.35 16.41 -11.09
C LEU A 27 16.99 17.66 -11.87
N VAL A 28 16.81 17.50 -13.18
CA VAL A 28 16.36 18.60 -14.03
C VAL A 28 14.90 18.91 -13.69
N ILE A 29 14.60 20.18 -13.45
CA ILE A 29 13.25 20.61 -13.07
C ILE A 29 12.59 21.36 -14.21
N GLU A 30 11.35 20.96 -14.53
CA GLU A 30 10.44 21.75 -15.35
C GLU A 30 9.46 22.42 -14.41
N GLY A 31 9.24 23.71 -14.56
CA GLY A 31 8.43 24.47 -13.61
C GLY A 31 9.25 24.87 -12.41
N GLU A 32 8.60 25.10 -11.30
CA GLU A 32 9.26 25.53 -10.06
C GLU A 32 8.80 24.69 -8.89
N ILE A 33 9.74 24.07 -8.20
CA ILE A 33 9.44 23.32 -6.98
C ILE A 33 9.07 24.34 -5.88
N PRO A 34 7.90 24.20 -5.26
CA PRO A 34 7.56 25.11 -4.16
C PRO A 34 8.60 25.06 -3.05
N MET A 35 8.99 26.25 -2.59
CA MET A 35 10.01 26.36 -1.55
C MET A 35 9.54 25.77 -0.22
N GLU A 36 8.22 25.68 -0.01
CA GLU A 36 7.66 25.08 1.20
C GLU A 36 7.94 23.59 1.30
N LEU A 37 8.20 22.92 0.16
CA LEU A 37 8.48 21.48 0.17
C LEU A 37 9.90 21.25 0.62
N SER A 38 10.04 20.83 1.88
CA SER A 38 11.33 20.53 2.50
C SER A 38 11.20 19.19 3.21
N GLY A 39 11.79 18.15 2.64
CA GLY A 39 11.68 16.81 3.19
C GLY A 39 11.95 15.76 2.14
N SER A 40 11.56 14.55 2.45
CA SER A 40 11.80 13.42 1.55
C SER A 40 10.52 12.66 1.26
N LEU A 41 10.35 12.32 0.00
CA LEU A 41 9.34 11.37 -0.44
C LEU A 41 10.04 10.03 -0.66
N TYR A 42 9.58 9.01 0.07
CA TYR A 42 10.07 7.66 -0.15
C TYR A 42 8.97 6.86 -0.84
N ARG A 43 9.33 6.19 -1.92
CA ARG A 43 8.44 5.28 -2.63
C ARG A 43 9.06 3.90 -2.63
N ILE A 44 8.22 2.86 -2.65
CA ILE A 44 8.73 1.51 -2.65
C ILE A 44 7.86 0.64 -3.55
N GLY A 45 8.47 -0.35 -4.16
CA GLY A 45 7.75 -1.29 -5.00
C GLY A 45 8.58 -2.51 -5.31
N PRO A 46 8.00 -3.45 -6.05
CA PRO A 46 8.69 -4.69 -6.41
C PRO A 46 9.66 -4.44 -7.55
N ASN A 47 10.85 -4.99 -7.41
CA ASN A 47 11.87 -4.90 -8.45
C ASN A 47 12.73 -6.16 -8.36
N PRO A 48 12.27 -7.29 -8.93
CA PRO A 48 12.99 -8.54 -8.75
C PRO A 48 14.41 -8.43 -9.29
N GLN A 49 15.37 -8.91 -8.51
CA GLN A 49 16.77 -8.82 -8.95
C GLN A 49 17.14 -9.90 -9.95
N PHE A 50 16.40 -11.01 -9.97
CA PHE A 50 16.63 -12.11 -10.90
C PHE A 50 15.33 -12.60 -11.48
N ALA A 51 15.39 -13.29 -12.63
CA ALA A 51 14.21 -13.91 -13.21
C ALA A 51 13.51 -14.77 -12.16
N PRO A 52 12.19 -14.65 -12.03
CA PRO A 52 11.48 -15.33 -10.95
C PRO A 52 11.49 -16.84 -11.10
N ARG A 53 11.39 -17.51 -9.97
CA ARG A 53 11.28 -18.96 -9.91
C ARG A 53 9.80 -19.32 -10.02
N GLY A 54 9.42 -19.98 -11.10
CA GLY A 54 8.01 -20.27 -11.37
C GLY A 54 7.28 -19.04 -11.86
N ASP A 55 5.97 -19.03 -11.64
CA ASP A 55 5.13 -17.94 -12.11
C ASP A 55 5.39 -16.67 -11.31
N TYR A 56 5.42 -15.54 -12.01
CA TYR A 56 5.60 -14.26 -11.35
C TYR A 56 4.26 -13.64 -10.98
N HIS A 57 4.21 -13.06 -9.79
CA HIS A 57 3.13 -12.19 -9.38
C HIS A 57 3.74 -10.84 -9.00
N TRP A 58 3.08 -9.76 -9.39
CA TRP A 58 3.57 -8.41 -9.13
C TRP A 58 3.91 -8.18 -7.66
N PHE A 59 3.15 -8.79 -6.76
CA PHE A 59 3.38 -8.62 -5.32
C PHE A 59 4.67 -9.28 -4.82
N GLY A 60 5.33 -10.10 -5.62
CA GLY A 60 6.42 -10.92 -5.14
C GLY A 60 7.83 -10.44 -5.45
N GLY A 61 8.00 -9.30 -6.11
CA GLY A 61 9.34 -8.82 -6.43
C GLY A 61 10.07 -8.22 -5.24
N ASP A 62 11.38 -8.28 -5.29
CA ASP A 62 12.22 -7.70 -4.22
C ASP A 62 11.96 -6.22 -4.07
N GLY A 63 11.92 -5.74 -2.83
CA GLY A 63 11.63 -4.33 -2.58
C GLY A 63 12.77 -3.42 -2.99
N MET A 64 12.42 -2.36 -3.72
CA MET A 64 13.38 -1.29 -4.04
C MET A 64 12.79 0.04 -3.61
N ILE A 65 13.60 0.81 -2.89
CA ILE A 65 13.21 2.14 -2.40
C ILE A 65 13.68 3.18 -3.39
N HIS A 66 12.82 4.17 -3.64
CA HIS A 66 13.14 5.34 -4.44
C HIS A 66 12.93 6.56 -3.54
N GLY A 67 14.01 7.25 -3.22
CA GLY A 67 13.96 8.40 -2.34
C GLY A 67 14.19 9.70 -3.10
N PHE A 68 13.31 10.66 -2.89
CA PHE A 68 13.42 12.01 -3.45
C PHE A 68 13.56 12.98 -2.30
N ASN A 69 14.64 13.74 -2.25
CA ASN A 69 14.79 14.76 -1.24
C ASN A 69 14.56 16.13 -1.87
N LEU A 70 13.61 16.86 -1.33
CA LEU A 70 13.23 18.18 -1.83
C LEU A 70 13.68 19.22 -0.83
N GLU A 71 14.48 20.19 -1.30
CA GLU A 71 15.03 21.21 -0.42
C GLU A 71 15.40 22.42 -1.27
N ASN A 72 14.96 23.61 -0.85
CA ASN A 72 15.32 24.85 -1.50
C ASN A 72 15.04 24.86 -3.01
N GLY A 73 13.92 24.28 -3.40
CA GLY A 73 13.51 24.26 -4.81
C GLY A 73 14.26 23.28 -5.67
N ARG A 74 15.02 22.36 -5.08
CA ARG A 74 15.80 21.35 -5.80
C ARG A 74 15.38 19.96 -5.36
N VAL A 75 15.64 18.97 -6.22
CA VAL A 75 15.28 17.59 -5.94
C VAL A 75 16.48 16.70 -6.22
N SER A 76 16.88 15.91 -5.23
CA SER A 76 17.85 14.84 -5.45
C SER A 76 17.14 13.50 -5.36
N TYR A 77 17.77 12.46 -5.90
CA TYR A 77 17.15 11.14 -6.03
C TYR A 77 18.17 10.05 -5.74
N LEU A 78 17.68 8.99 -5.10
CA LEU A 78 18.50 7.83 -4.79
C LEU A 78 17.60 6.60 -4.77
N ASN A 79 18.08 5.47 -5.34
CA ASN A 79 17.34 4.22 -5.18
C ASN A 79 18.26 3.12 -4.66
N LYS A 80 17.69 2.19 -3.89
CA LYS A 80 18.40 1.02 -3.41
C LYS A 80 17.42 -0.12 -3.14
N TRP A 81 17.84 -1.34 -3.41
CA TRP A 81 17.10 -2.51 -2.93
C TRP A 81 17.14 -2.57 -1.42
N VAL A 82 16.08 -3.07 -0.83
CA VAL A 82 16.11 -3.52 0.55
C VAL A 82 16.83 -4.87 0.55
N ARG A 83 17.94 -4.94 1.26
CA ARG A 83 18.80 -6.13 1.22
C ARG A 83 18.38 -7.13 2.29
N THR A 84 17.20 -7.72 2.08
CA THR A 84 16.65 -8.74 2.97
C THR A 84 17.50 -10.03 2.90
N LYS A 85 17.22 -10.97 3.80
CA LYS A 85 17.89 -12.25 3.77
C LYS A 85 17.68 -12.97 2.44
N LYS A 86 16.44 -12.93 1.91
CA LYS A 86 16.15 -13.50 0.60
C LYS A 86 17.04 -12.85 -0.47
N TRP A 87 17.07 -11.51 -0.49
CA TRP A 87 17.87 -10.78 -1.47
C TRP A 87 19.35 -11.20 -1.40
N GLN A 88 19.87 -11.30 -0.17
CA GLN A 88 21.29 -11.64 0.01
C GLN A 88 21.61 -13.07 -0.44
N LEU A 89 20.75 -14.03 -0.07
CA LEU A 89 20.96 -15.42 -0.47
C LEU A 89 20.88 -15.57 -1.98
N GLU A 90 19.92 -14.90 -2.61
CA GLU A 90 19.79 -14.98 -4.07
C GLU A 90 20.92 -14.25 -4.78
N ARG A 91 21.39 -13.14 -4.22
CA ARG A 91 22.55 -12.45 -4.79
C ARG A 91 23.78 -13.35 -4.78
N GLU A 92 23.99 -14.05 -3.69
CA GLU A 92 25.11 -14.97 -3.56
C GLU A 92 25.00 -16.14 -4.55
N ALA A 93 23.77 -16.65 -4.73
CA ALA A 93 23.54 -17.76 -5.67
C ALA A 93 23.54 -17.32 -7.13
N GLY A 94 23.27 -16.07 -7.40
CA GLY A 94 23.16 -15.57 -8.77
C GLY A 94 21.85 -15.93 -9.45
N GLU A 95 20.84 -16.33 -8.71
CA GLU A 95 19.53 -16.71 -9.26
C GLU A 95 18.47 -16.72 -8.17
N SER A 96 17.20 -16.71 -8.59
CA SER A 96 16.08 -16.82 -7.65
C SER A 96 16.04 -18.19 -6.98
N LEU A 97 15.83 -18.19 -5.68
CA LEU A 97 15.74 -19.41 -4.89
C LEU A 97 14.37 -19.59 -4.25
N PHE A 98 13.66 -18.51 -4.00
CA PHE A 98 12.38 -18.51 -3.29
C PHE A 98 11.23 -18.27 -4.26
N ALA A 99 10.20 -19.12 -4.19
CA ALA A 99 9.00 -18.94 -5.00
C ALA A 99 8.05 -17.96 -4.32
N ILE A 100 7.19 -17.34 -5.14
CA ILE A 100 6.22 -16.37 -4.65
C ILE A 100 5.00 -17.11 -4.11
N PHE A 101 4.58 -16.78 -2.89
CA PHE A 101 3.41 -17.31 -2.18
C PHE A 101 3.49 -18.78 -1.79
N ASN A 102 4.15 -19.64 -2.56
CA ASN A 102 4.09 -21.08 -2.33
C ASN A 102 5.47 -21.64 -1.95
N PRO A 103 5.74 -21.78 -0.64
CA PRO A 103 7.07 -22.23 -0.22
C PRO A 103 7.41 -23.67 -0.62
N THR A 104 6.39 -24.46 -1.01
CA THR A 104 6.68 -25.83 -1.48
C THR A 104 7.47 -25.81 -2.79
N GLN A 105 7.50 -24.69 -3.49
CA GLN A 105 8.20 -24.55 -4.77
C GLN A 105 9.57 -23.88 -4.61
N ASN A 106 10.01 -23.60 -3.40
CA ASN A 106 11.35 -23.06 -3.17
C ASN A 106 12.41 -24.05 -3.60
N ASP A 107 13.57 -23.50 -3.98
CA ASP A 107 14.73 -24.33 -4.32
C ASP A 107 15.11 -25.18 -3.11
N PRO A 108 15.49 -26.46 -3.32
CA PRO A 108 15.91 -27.31 -2.20
C PRO A 108 17.02 -26.72 -1.34
N ARG A 109 17.88 -25.89 -1.92
CA ARG A 109 18.95 -25.26 -1.16
C ARG A 109 18.45 -24.36 -0.03
N VAL A 110 17.20 -23.88 -0.10
CA VAL A 110 16.67 -22.99 0.92
C VAL A 110 15.47 -23.58 1.66
N GLN A 111 15.25 -24.88 1.54
CA GLN A 111 14.18 -25.54 2.29
C GLN A 111 14.44 -25.37 3.78
N GLY A 112 13.41 -24.95 4.50
CA GLY A 112 13.50 -24.74 5.93
C GLY A 112 14.15 -23.44 6.37
N ILE A 113 14.62 -22.62 5.43
CA ILE A 113 15.20 -21.32 5.78
C ILE A 113 14.06 -20.30 5.90
N GLU A 114 14.00 -19.66 7.05
CA GLU A 114 13.05 -18.55 7.25
C GLU A 114 13.67 -17.26 6.76
N THR A 115 12.89 -16.47 6.04
CA THR A 115 13.35 -15.17 5.57
C THR A 115 12.77 -14.06 6.45
N ASP A 116 13.28 -12.85 6.25
CA ASP A 116 12.73 -11.66 6.91
C ASP A 116 11.91 -10.83 5.91
N GLY A 117 11.34 -11.50 4.91
CA GLY A 117 10.40 -10.88 3.98
C GLY A 117 11.07 -10.28 2.75
N ILE A 118 10.29 -9.54 1.99
CA ILE A 118 10.78 -8.88 0.77
C ILE A 118 10.61 -7.36 0.83
N ALA A 119 9.95 -6.84 1.86
CA ALA A 119 9.89 -5.40 2.17
C ALA A 119 9.64 -4.53 0.94
N ASN A 120 8.53 -4.83 0.21
CA ASN A 120 8.32 -4.18 -1.08
C ASN A 120 7.05 -3.32 -1.16
N THR A 121 6.29 -3.18 -0.06
CA THR A 121 4.92 -2.68 -0.20
C THR A 121 4.75 -1.24 0.27
N ASN A 122 5.33 -0.90 1.40
CA ASN A 122 5.16 0.45 1.95
C ASN A 122 6.43 0.85 2.70
N ILE A 123 6.55 2.12 3.01
CA ILE A 123 7.70 2.61 3.74
C ILE A 123 7.23 3.79 4.58
N VAL A 124 7.44 3.71 5.90
CA VAL A 124 6.86 4.67 6.84
C VAL A 124 7.93 5.15 7.81
N TRP A 125 7.75 6.38 8.30
CA TRP A 125 8.62 6.98 9.29
C TRP A 125 7.86 7.03 10.60
N HIS A 126 8.41 6.38 11.63
CA HIS A 126 7.78 6.40 12.95
C HIS A 126 8.81 6.02 14.01
N GLY A 127 8.74 6.66 15.16
CA GLY A 127 9.64 6.32 16.27
C GLY A 127 11.11 6.52 15.90
N GLU A 128 11.40 7.54 15.11
CA GLU A 128 12.76 7.85 14.64
C GLU A 128 13.36 6.76 13.76
N LYS A 129 12.52 5.94 13.12
CA LYS A 129 12.97 4.89 12.22
C LYS A 129 12.23 4.95 10.90
N LEU A 130 12.94 4.70 9.82
CA LEU A 130 12.33 4.49 8.51
C LEU A 130 12.19 2.99 8.32
N LEU A 131 10.95 2.54 8.12
CA LEU A 131 10.63 1.11 8.09
C LEU A 131 10.03 0.74 6.74
N ALA A 132 10.67 -0.20 6.06
CA ALA A 132 10.13 -0.79 4.83
C ALA A 132 9.29 -2.00 5.23
N LEU A 133 8.11 -2.12 4.63
CA LEU A 133 7.08 -3.04 5.10
C LEU A 133 6.61 -3.98 4.00
N VAL A 134 6.34 -5.22 4.40
CA VAL A 134 5.52 -6.17 3.65
C VAL A 134 4.69 -6.92 4.68
N GLU A 135 3.48 -7.28 4.32
CA GLU A 135 2.50 -7.75 5.32
C GLU A 135 2.77 -9.15 5.86
N SER A 136 3.77 -9.84 5.34
CA SER A 136 4.09 -11.20 5.76
C SER A 136 5.29 -11.30 6.69
N SER A 137 5.86 -10.19 7.11
CA SER A 137 7.05 -10.22 7.98
C SER A 137 7.10 -8.99 8.87
N ALA A 138 8.07 -8.96 9.79
CA ALA A 138 8.37 -7.77 10.56
C ALA A 138 8.93 -6.68 9.64
N PRO A 139 8.91 -5.42 10.06
CA PRO A 139 9.50 -4.34 9.26
C PRO A 139 10.99 -4.51 9.06
N PHE A 140 11.51 -3.83 8.05
CA PHE A 140 12.95 -3.78 7.78
C PHE A 140 13.41 -2.34 7.92
N GLU A 141 14.36 -2.10 8.81
CA GLU A 141 14.81 -0.73 9.09
C GLU A 141 15.81 -0.26 8.04
N ILE A 142 15.65 0.99 7.61
CA ILE A 142 16.39 1.61 6.52
C ILE A 142 16.98 2.93 7.02
N ASP A 143 18.21 3.21 6.63
CA ASP A 143 18.80 4.52 6.92
C ASP A 143 18.08 5.58 6.08
N PRO A 144 17.50 6.62 6.69
CA PRO A 144 16.67 7.56 5.94
C PRO A 144 17.45 8.46 4.97
N VAL A 145 18.77 8.58 5.14
CA VAL A 145 19.59 9.43 4.27
C VAL A 145 20.24 8.63 3.16
N THR A 146 20.85 7.51 3.50
CA THR A 146 21.60 6.71 2.53
C THR A 146 20.79 5.60 1.89
N LEU A 147 19.61 5.27 2.45
CA LEU A 147 18.77 4.15 2.07
C LEU A 147 19.45 2.79 2.26
N GLU A 148 20.52 2.74 3.03
CA GLU A 148 21.16 1.47 3.34
C GLU A 148 20.26 0.65 4.26
N SER A 149 20.26 -0.66 4.04
CA SER A 149 19.49 -1.58 4.87
C SER A 149 20.20 -1.76 6.21
N ILE A 150 19.45 -1.56 7.29
CA ILE A 150 20.00 -1.74 8.64
C ILE A 150 19.70 -3.15 9.14
N GLY A 151 18.45 -3.59 9.03
CA GLY A 151 18.08 -4.95 9.42
C GLY A 151 16.63 -5.07 9.80
N SER A 152 16.19 -6.29 10.00
CA SER A 152 14.85 -6.56 10.46
C SER A 152 14.61 -5.91 11.83
N TRP A 153 13.43 -5.35 12.03
CA TRP A 153 13.11 -4.65 13.27
C TRP A 153 11.89 -5.31 13.92
N ASN A 154 12.06 -5.85 15.10
CA ASN A 154 10.96 -6.54 15.79
C ASN A 154 10.58 -5.85 17.10
N PHE A 155 10.80 -4.55 17.19
CA PHE A 155 10.41 -3.76 18.36
C PHE A 155 11.10 -4.29 19.63
N ASP A 156 12.41 -4.49 19.54
CA ASP A 156 13.24 -4.97 20.65
C ASP A 156 12.77 -6.34 21.14
N GLY A 157 12.34 -7.20 20.21
CA GLY A 157 11.91 -8.55 20.54
C GLY A 157 10.47 -8.68 20.96
N LYS A 158 9.74 -7.57 21.02
CA LYS A 158 8.36 -7.61 21.51
C LYS A 158 7.35 -8.00 20.43
N LEU A 159 7.68 -7.77 19.16
CA LEU A 159 6.79 -8.21 18.07
C LEU A 159 7.12 -9.64 17.71
N VAL A 160 6.13 -10.51 17.82
CA VAL A 160 6.22 -11.89 17.37
C VAL A 160 5.30 -12.02 16.17
N GLY A 161 5.85 -12.44 15.03
CA GLY A 161 5.06 -12.59 13.82
C GLY A 161 5.13 -11.36 12.92
N PRO A 162 4.25 -11.33 11.92
CA PRO A 162 4.31 -10.28 10.89
C PRO A 162 3.62 -8.99 11.31
N MET A 163 3.76 -7.98 10.45
CA MET A 163 3.12 -6.68 10.61
C MET A 163 2.54 -6.25 9.27
N THR A 164 1.36 -5.65 9.32
CA THR A 164 0.73 -5.08 8.12
C THR A 164 1.68 -4.15 7.37
N ALA A 165 1.47 -4.00 6.07
CA ALA A 165 2.13 -2.96 5.30
C ALA A 165 1.41 -1.60 5.41
N HIS A 166 0.27 -1.55 6.12
CA HIS A 166 -0.56 -0.34 6.20
C HIS A 166 -0.84 0.07 7.65
N PRO A 167 0.22 0.39 8.41
CA PRO A 167 -0.03 0.90 9.76
C PRO A 167 -0.70 2.26 9.71
N LYS A 168 -1.38 2.63 10.80
CA LYS A 168 -2.05 3.92 10.90
C LYS A 168 -1.40 4.71 12.03
N ILE A 169 -0.99 5.94 11.71
CA ILE A 169 -0.36 6.80 12.70
C ILE A 169 -1.38 7.85 13.13
N ASP A 170 -1.70 7.84 14.42
CA ASP A 170 -2.69 8.75 14.97
C ASP A 170 -2.10 10.16 15.02
N PRO A 171 -2.71 11.13 14.35
CA PRO A 171 -2.14 12.49 14.34
C PRO A 171 -2.22 13.21 15.66
N GLU A 172 -3.09 12.76 16.58
CA GLU A 172 -3.25 13.41 17.88
C GLU A 172 -2.30 12.84 18.94
N THR A 173 -2.06 11.52 18.91
CA THR A 173 -1.24 10.87 19.94
C THR A 173 0.14 10.47 19.44
N GLY A 174 0.33 10.35 18.14
CA GLY A 174 1.56 9.84 17.58
C GLY A 174 1.70 8.33 17.63
N GLU A 175 0.71 7.64 18.19
CA GLU A 175 0.72 6.17 18.22
C GLU A 175 0.65 5.60 16.83
N MET A 176 1.31 4.45 16.63
CA MET A 176 1.16 3.69 15.39
C MET A 176 0.36 2.43 15.72
N LEU A 177 -0.81 2.32 15.08
CA LEU A 177 -1.67 1.15 15.21
C LEU A 177 -1.39 0.24 14.03
N PHE A 178 -1.28 -1.06 14.30
CA PHE A 178 -1.06 -2.01 13.23
C PHE A 178 -1.61 -3.37 13.60
N PHE A 179 -1.65 -4.24 12.61
CA PHE A 179 -2.23 -5.57 12.79
C PHE A 179 -1.43 -6.57 11.97
N ALA A 180 -1.78 -7.82 12.13
CA ALA A 180 -1.24 -8.89 11.29
C ALA A 180 -2.36 -9.88 10.99
N TYR A 181 -2.29 -10.45 9.79
CA TYR A 181 -3.09 -11.63 9.47
C TYR A 181 -2.13 -12.78 9.22
N ASN A 182 -2.64 -13.99 9.11
CA ASN A 182 -1.80 -15.20 9.08
C ASN A 182 -0.85 -15.23 10.28
N ALA A 183 -1.36 -14.79 11.43
CA ALA A 183 -0.50 -14.67 12.61
C ALA A 183 -0.20 -16.02 13.24
N GLY A 184 -0.86 -17.09 12.80
CA GLY A 184 -0.61 -18.42 13.30
C GLY A 184 0.22 -19.29 12.35
N GLY A 185 0.70 -18.74 11.25
CA GLY A 185 1.50 -19.52 10.30
C GLY A 185 1.33 -19.03 8.88
N THR A 186 1.74 -19.83 7.92
CA THR A 186 1.75 -19.44 6.52
C THR A 186 0.35 -19.05 6.01
N ILE A 187 -0.66 -19.86 6.32
CA ILE A 187 -2.06 -19.54 6.05
C ILE A 187 -2.83 -19.89 7.31
N SER A 188 -3.55 -18.92 7.85
CA SER A 188 -4.20 -19.12 9.14
C SER A 188 -5.28 -18.04 9.31
N PRO A 189 -6.39 -18.34 10.00
CA PRO A 189 -7.35 -17.29 10.35
C PRO A 189 -6.91 -16.46 11.54
N LYS A 190 -5.78 -16.76 12.15
CA LYS A 190 -5.33 -16.01 13.33
C LYS A 190 -4.82 -14.64 12.93
N MET A 191 -5.18 -13.65 13.73
CA MET A 191 -4.83 -12.27 13.53
C MET A 191 -4.28 -11.70 14.81
N ALA A 192 -3.65 -10.53 14.73
CA ALA A 192 -3.13 -9.83 15.88
C ALA A 192 -3.36 -8.33 15.73
N PHE A 193 -3.56 -7.65 16.85
CA PHE A 193 -3.65 -6.19 16.87
C PHE A 193 -2.59 -5.64 17.80
N HIS A 194 -1.88 -4.60 17.34
CA HIS A 194 -0.74 -4.04 18.05
C HIS A 194 -0.81 -2.53 18.10
N VAL A 195 -0.22 -1.95 19.14
CA VAL A 195 -0.03 -0.50 19.24
C VAL A 195 1.41 -0.22 19.63
N ALA A 196 2.06 0.68 18.89
CA ALA A 196 3.35 1.24 19.29
C ALA A 196 3.13 2.67 19.74
N ASP A 197 3.82 3.10 20.79
CA ASP A 197 3.68 4.48 21.25
C ASP A 197 4.43 5.43 20.29
N LYS A 198 4.35 6.72 20.55
CA LYS A 198 4.93 7.71 19.64
C LYS A 198 6.44 7.58 19.50
N ASN A 199 7.08 6.91 20.43
CA ASN A 199 8.53 6.70 20.38
C ASN A 199 8.92 5.38 19.73
N GLY A 200 7.94 4.60 19.25
CA GLY A 200 8.22 3.34 18.57
C GLY A 200 8.31 2.14 19.48
N ASN A 201 7.89 2.26 20.73
CA ASN A 201 7.88 1.13 21.66
C ASN A 201 6.57 0.38 21.53
N LEU A 202 6.63 -0.94 21.37
CA LEU A 202 5.43 -1.76 21.29
C LEU A 202 4.81 -1.88 22.68
N VAL A 203 3.58 -1.40 22.84
CA VAL A 203 2.94 -1.32 24.15
C VAL A 203 1.69 -2.17 24.27
N LYS A 204 1.19 -2.71 23.15
CA LYS A 204 0.00 -3.55 23.17
C LYS A 204 0.07 -4.58 22.05
N SER A 205 -0.26 -5.84 22.40
CA SER A 205 -0.36 -6.92 21.41
C SER A 205 -1.45 -7.86 21.87
N GLU A 206 -2.43 -8.12 21.01
CA GLU A 206 -3.53 -9.03 21.30
C GLU A 206 -3.83 -9.89 20.09
N LYS A 207 -4.18 -11.16 20.31
CA LYS A 207 -4.49 -12.11 19.25
C LYS A 207 -5.98 -12.40 19.20
N PHE A 208 -6.48 -12.67 17.98
CA PHE A 208 -7.87 -13.05 17.79
C PHE A 208 -7.97 -13.89 16.51
N GLU A 209 -9.17 -14.39 16.22
CA GLU A 209 -9.38 -15.16 14.99
C GLU A 209 -10.41 -14.48 14.10
N ALA A 210 -10.09 -14.44 12.82
CA ALA A 210 -11.02 -14.00 11.80
C ALA A 210 -12.01 -15.13 11.48
N PRO A 211 -13.16 -14.79 10.90
CA PRO A 211 -14.12 -15.82 10.51
C PRO A 211 -13.58 -16.88 9.54
N TYR A 212 -12.59 -16.51 8.71
CA TYR A 212 -11.90 -17.46 7.83
C TYR A 212 -10.53 -16.91 7.47
N ALA A 213 -9.65 -17.75 6.93
CA ALA A 213 -8.33 -17.32 6.50
C ALA A 213 -8.47 -16.56 5.18
N ALA A 214 -8.00 -15.32 5.16
CA ALA A 214 -8.13 -14.44 4.01
C ALA A 214 -6.91 -13.55 3.91
N MET A 215 -6.71 -12.97 2.72
CA MET A 215 -5.73 -11.91 2.56
C MET A 215 -6.35 -10.61 3.09
N VAL A 216 -5.93 -10.21 4.27
CA VAL A 216 -6.44 -8.99 4.92
C VAL A 216 -5.36 -7.93 4.72
N HIS A 217 -5.43 -7.28 3.57
CA HIS A 217 -4.33 -6.41 3.14
C HIS A 217 -4.21 -5.14 3.98
N ASP A 218 -5.35 -4.61 4.41
CA ASP A 218 -5.36 -3.31 5.10
C ASP A 218 -6.44 -3.35 6.18
N PHE A 219 -6.43 -2.36 7.05
CA PHE A 219 -7.45 -2.19 8.07
C PHE A 219 -7.70 -0.70 8.22
N ILE A 220 -8.61 -0.32 9.11
CA ILE A 220 -9.01 1.07 9.22
C ILE A 220 -9.08 1.46 10.69
N THR A 221 -8.74 2.71 10.98
CA THR A 221 -8.83 3.20 12.35
C THR A 221 -9.54 4.53 12.40
N THR A 222 -10.19 4.78 13.51
CA THR A 222 -10.73 6.10 13.84
C THR A 222 -10.13 6.51 15.19
N ARG A 223 -10.48 7.70 15.63
CA ARG A 223 -10.10 8.11 17.00
C ARG A 223 -10.59 7.08 18.04
N ASP A 224 -11.76 6.49 17.82
CA ASP A 224 -12.43 5.69 18.83
C ASP A 224 -12.54 4.21 18.49
N HIS A 225 -12.26 3.78 17.27
CA HIS A 225 -12.49 2.41 16.83
C HIS A 225 -11.39 1.88 15.95
N VAL A 226 -11.31 0.54 15.87
CA VAL A 226 -10.45 -0.17 14.92
C VAL A 226 -11.34 -1.11 14.12
N ILE A 227 -11.15 -1.15 12.82
CA ILE A 227 -12.04 -1.86 11.90
C ILE A 227 -11.22 -2.86 11.07
N PHE A 228 -11.62 -4.14 11.10
CA PHE A 228 -10.95 -5.21 10.38
C PHE A 228 -11.88 -5.76 9.29
N PRO A 229 -11.61 -5.51 8.01
CA PRO A 229 -12.42 -6.10 6.93
C PRO A 229 -11.87 -7.47 6.56
N ILE A 230 -12.71 -8.51 6.68
CA ILE A 230 -12.36 -9.88 6.33
C ILE A 230 -13.23 -10.23 5.12
N MET A 231 -12.58 -10.34 3.96
CA MET A 231 -13.30 -10.48 2.71
C MET A 231 -12.78 -11.69 1.94
N PRO A 232 -13.60 -12.26 1.02
CA PRO A 232 -13.36 -13.64 0.59
C PRO A 232 -12.32 -13.84 -0.51
N LEU A 233 -11.18 -13.19 -0.40
CA LEU A 233 -9.96 -13.61 -1.08
C LEU A 233 -9.27 -14.53 -0.08
N THR A 234 -9.57 -15.83 -0.17
CA THR A 234 -9.21 -16.79 0.87
C THR A 234 -7.87 -17.44 0.61
N GLY A 235 -7.18 -17.81 1.70
CA GLY A 235 -5.94 -18.56 1.61
C GLY A 235 -6.18 -20.01 1.98
N SER A 236 -5.51 -20.94 1.26
CA SER A 236 -5.64 -22.36 1.53
C SER A 236 -4.37 -23.10 1.12
N MET A 237 -3.69 -23.68 2.11
CA MET A 237 -2.55 -24.57 1.81
C MET A 237 -3.01 -25.88 1.23
N GLU A 238 -4.24 -26.31 1.53
CA GLU A 238 -4.81 -27.50 0.92
C GLU A 238 -4.91 -27.32 -0.61
N ARG A 239 -5.41 -26.15 -1.05
CA ARG A 239 -5.44 -25.86 -2.48
C ARG A 239 -4.02 -25.83 -3.06
N ALA A 240 -3.08 -25.23 -2.36
CA ALA A 240 -1.70 -25.16 -2.84
C ALA A 240 -1.08 -26.54 -3.04
N MET A 241 -1.37 -27.46 -2.11
CA MET A 241 -0.85 -28.82 -2.20
C MET A 241 -1.46 -29.61 -3.33
N GLN A 242 -2.63 -29.18 -3.81
CA GLN A 242 -3.28 -29.80 -4.97
C GLN A 242 -2.86 -29.12 -6.29
N GLY A 243 -1.92 -28.21 -6.24
CA GLY A 243 -1.49 -27.46 -7.42
C GLY A 243 -2.43 -26.36 -7.84
N LYS A 244 -3.34 -25.95 -6.95
CA LYS A 244 -4.31 -24.89 -7.19
C LYS A 244 -3.87 -23.62 -6.48
N PRO A 245 -4.55 -22.48 -6.73
CA PRO A 245 -4.07 -21.20 -6.17
C PRO A 245 -4.07 -21.18 -4.64
N VAL A 246 -2.99 -20.65 -4.07
CA VAL A 246 -2.91 -20.45 -2.63
C VAL A 246 -3.95 -19.43 -2.18
N TYR A 247 -4.05 -18.31 -2.90
CA TYR A 247 -5.08 -17.30 -2.66
C TYR A 247 -6.06 -17.33 -3.82
N ALA A 248 -7.35 -17.34 -3.49
CA ALA A 248 -8.39 -17.42 -4.50
C ALA A 248 -9.66 -16.71 -4.04
N TRP A 249 -10.36 -16.15 -5.00
CA TRP A 249 -11.63 -15.46 -4.76
C TRP A 249 -12.75 -16.52 -4.60
N GLU A 250 -13.44 -16.45 -3.44
CA GLU A 250 -14.52 -17.40 -3.12
C GLU A 250 -15.80 -16.64 -2.78
N PRO A 251 -16.55 -16.20 -3.78
CA PRO A 251 -17.71 -15.32 -3.53
C PRO A 251 -18.88 -15.95 -2.81
N GLU A 252 -18.85 -17.26 -2.61
CA GLU A 252 -19.88 -17.92 -1.80
C GLU A 252 -19.74 -17.60 -0.31
N LYS A 253 -18.62 -17.05 0.11
CA LYS A 253 -18.44 -16.61 1.49
C LYS A 253 -18.86 -15.16 1.64
N ARG A 254 -19.32 -14.79 2.84
CA ARG A 254 -19.73 -13.43 3.13
C ARG A 254 -18.53 -12.57 3.50
N SER A 255 -18.66 -11.27 3.31
CA SER A 255 -17.73 -10.31 3.87
C SER A 255 -18.06 -10.08 5.35
N PHE A 256 -17.05 -9.97 6.18
CA PHE A 256 -17.22 -9.68 7.60
C PHE A 256 -16.40 -8.44 7.94
N ILE A 257 -16.99 -7.54 8.72
CA ILE A 257 -16.28 -6.35 9.18
C ILE A 257 -16.33 -6.35 10.69
N GLY A 258 -15.15 -6.45 11.31
CA GLY A 258 -15.05 -6.46 12.77
C GLY A 258 -14.71 -5.06 13.27
N VAL A 259 -15.45 -4.61 14.27
CA VAL A 259 -15.24 -3.28 14.85
C VAL A 259 -15.03 -3.43 16.34
N MET A 260 -13.93 -2.86 16.84
CA MET A 260 -13.67 -2.88 18.28
C MET A 260 -13.41 -1.46 18.79
N PRO A 261 -13.69 -1.20 20.08
CA PRO A 261 -13.29 0.09 20.64
C PRO A 261 -11.76 0.21 20.63
N ARG A 262 -11.28 1.38 20.27
CA ARG A 262 -9.84 1.61 20.11
C ARG A 262 -9.07 1.30 21.39
N ARG A 263 -9.63 1.68 22.55
CA ARG A 263 -8.97 1.46 23.84
C ARG A 263 -9.46 0.19 24.54
N GLY A 264 -10.28 -0.61 23.84
CA GLY A 264 -10.78 -1.86 24.38
C GLY A 264 -9.88 -3.03 24.02
N SER A 265 -10.52 -4.19 23.87
CA SER A 265 -9.82 -5.45 23.62
C SER A 265 -10.37 -6.11 22.37
N VAL A 266 -9.55 -6.98 21.77
CA VAL A 266 -10.03 -7.79 20.63
C VAL A 266 -11.21 -8.67 21.03
N ALA A 267 -11.39 -8.95 22.33
CA ALA A 267 -12.57 -9.67 22.79
C ALA A 267 -13.86 -8.86 22.60
N ASP A 268 -13.73 -7.55 22.39
CA ASP A 268 -14.88 -6.67 22.21
C ASP A 268 -15.25 -6.48 20.74
N ILE A 269 -14.64 -7.21 19.82
CA ILE A 269 -14.94 -7.05 18.39
C ILE A 269 -16.41 -7.43 18.14
N GLN A 270 -17.12 -6.53 17.47
CA GLN A 270 -18.48 -6.77 17.01
C GLN A 270 -18.41 -6.99 15.51
N TRP A 271 -18.97 -8.10 15.04
CA TRP A 271 -18.88 -8.48 13.63
C TRP A 271 -20.13 -8.10 12.86
N PHE A 272 -19.92 -7.43 11.73
CA PHE A 272 -20.97 -7.13 10.76
C PHE A 272 -20.78 -8.04 9.56
N GLU A 273 -21.86 -8.32 8.82
CA GLU A 273 -21.83 -9.19 7.65
C GLU A 273 -22.42 -8.47 6.44
N GLY A 274 -21.84 -8.69 5.29
CA GLY A 274 -22.34 -8.13 4.04
C GLY A 274 -22.05 -9.01 2.86
N ASP A 275 -22.45 -8.52 1.70
CA ASP A 275 -22.21 -9.22 0.43
C ASP A 275 -20.72 -9.33 0.16
N PRO A 276 -20.30 -10.38 -0.57
CA PRO A 276 -18.89 -10.50 -0.90
C PRO A 276 -18.39 -9.28 -1.68
N ALA A 277 -17.23 -8.79 -1.30
CA ALA A 277 -16.56 -7.66 -1.90
C ALA A 277 -15.09 -7.76 -1.56
N TYR A 278 -14.26 -6.89 -2.15
CA TYR A 278 -12.88 -6.83 -1.75
C TYR A 278 -12.41 -5.38 -1.63
N VAL A 279 -11.54 -5.13 -0.67
CA VAL A 279 -10.93 -3.83 -0.46
C VAL A 279 -9.43 -4.04 -0.26
N PHE A 280 -8.63 -3.47 -1.16
CA PHE A 280 -7.20 -3.36 -0.89
C PHE A 280 -6.93 -2.14 -0.01
N HIS A 281 -7.54 -1.00 -0.33
CA HIS A 281 -7.16 0.25 0.33
C HIS A 281 -8.36 1.07 0.79
N PRO A 282 -8.46 1.35 2.08
CA PRO A 282 -9.39 2.35 2.56
C PRO A 282 -8.78 3.74 2.42
N MET A 283 -9.64 4.76 2.28
CA MET A 283 -9.19 6.13 2.31
C MET A 283 -9.08 6.63 3.74
N ASN A 284 -10.13 6.46 4.53
CA ASN A 284 -10.18 6.94 5.90
C ASN A 284 -11.46 6.43 6.57
N ALA A 285 -11.56 6.67 7.87
CA ALA A 285 -12.79 6.44 8.61
C ALA A 285 -12.87 7.44 9.74
N HIS A 286 -14.11 7.63 10.23
CA HIS A 286 -14.30 8.44 11.42
C HIS A 286 -15.45 7.87 12.24
N SER A 287 -15.47 8.20 13.51
CA SER A 287 -16.52 7.78 14.44
C SER A 287 -17.31 8.99 14.92
N ASN A 288 -18.62 8.82 14.97
CA ASN A 288 -19.50 9.77 15.61
C ASN A 288 -20.27 8.96 16.66
N GLY A 289 -19.74 8.93 17.87
CA GLY A 289 -20.24 8.01 18.88
C GLY A 289 -20.06 6.57 18.41
N ASN A 290 -21.15 5.82 18.41
CA ASN A 290 -21.13 4.41 18.00
C ASN A 290 -21.50 4.20 16.54
N VAL A 291 -21.47 5.25 15.72
CA VAL A 291 -21.63 5.11 14.28
C VAL A 291 -20.29 5.36 13.62
N VAL A 292 -19.80 4.35 12.90
CA VAL A 292 -18.50 4.40 12.23
C VAL A 292 -18.72 4.50 10.74
N THR A 293 -18.08 5.50 10.12
CA THR A 293 -18.16 5.74 8.69
C THR A 293 -16.79 5.44 8.06
N CYS A 294 -16.75 4.51 7.10
CA CYS A 294 -15.52 4.14 6.41
C CYS A 294 -15.66 4.44 4.93
N ASP A 295 -14.64 5.06 4.36
CA ASP A 295 -14.59 5.31 2.91
C ASP A 295 -13.45 4.47 2.34
N VAL A 296 -13.78 3.62 1.37
CA VAL A 296 -12.86 2.59 0.89
C VAL A 296 -12.94 2.48 -0.64
N CYS A 297 -11.86 2.04 -1.27
CA CYS A 297 -11.91 1.67 -2.69
C CYS A 297 -12.33 0.21 -2.77
N GLN A 298 -13.58 -0.01 -3.13
CA GLN A 298 -14.19 -1.35 -3.06
C GLN A 298 -14.34 -1.96 -4.43
N TYR A 299 -13.95 -3.23 -4.53
CA TYR A 299 -14.12 -4.07 -5.72
C TYR A 299 -15.29 -5.00 -5.50
N GLU A 300 -16.04 -5.26 -6.56
CA GLU A 300 -17.04 -6.31 -6.53
C GLU A 300 -16.38 -7.69 -6.39
N GLU A 301 -15.21 -7.87 -6.98
CA GLU A 301 -14.43 -9.11 -6.99
C GLU A 301 -12.95 -8.74 -6.85
N ALA A 302 -12.19 -9.51 -6.08
CA ALA A 302 -10.77 -9.21 -5.88
C ALA A 302 -10.02 -9.23 -7.23
N PRO A 303 -9.26 -8.19 -7.54
CA PRO A 303 -8.41 -8.19 -8.73
C PRO A 303 -7.13 -8.98 -8.47
N LEU A 304 -6.38 -9.30 -9.53
CA LEU A 304 -5.02 -9.82 -9.46
C LEU A 304 -4.89 -11.24 -8.94
N PHE A 305 -5.96 -11.87 -8.51
CA PHE A 305 -5.95 -13.23 -8.00
C PHE A 305 -7.04 -14.06 -8.68
N PRO A 306 -6.79 -15.34 -8.90
CA PRO A 306 -7.77 -16.17 -9.61
C PRO A 306 -8.91 -16.62 -8.72
N HIS A 307 -9.92 -17.20 -9.37
CA HIS A 307 -10.96 -17.96 -8.67
C HIS A 307 -10.36 -19.29 -8.18
N ALA A 308 -11.12 -19.98 -7.32
CA ALA A 308 -10.62 -21.23 -6.74
C ALA A 308 -10.33 -22.32 -7.78
N ASP A 309 -11.02 -22.29 -8.92
CA ASP A 309 -10.76 -23.24 -9.99
C ASP A 309 -9.61 -22.82 -10.91
N GLY A 310 -8.96 -21.72 -10.62
CA GLY A 310 -7.84 -21.22 -11.39
C GLY A 310 -8.21 -20.29 -12.52
N SER A 311 -9.50 -20.04 -12.77
CA SER A 311 -9.89 -19.10 -13.82
C SER A 311 -9.55 -17.67 -13.41
N PRO A 312 -9.29 -16.78 -14.39
CA PRO A 312 -8.88 -15.42 -14.06
C PRO A 312 -10.03 -14.58 -13.50
N PRO A 313 -9.72 -13.49 -12.79
CA PRO A 313 -10.79 -12.64 -12.29
C PRO A 313 -11.55 -11.97 -13.43
N ASP A 314 -12.82 -11.66 -13.17
CA ASP A 314 -13.67 -10.94 -14.11
C ASP A 314 -13.17 -9.50 -14.20
N ARG A 315 -12.84 -9.03 -15.40
CA ARG A 315 -12.22 -7.74 -15.58
C ARG A 315 -13.12 -6.59 -15.13
N GLU A 316 -14.43 -6.65 -15.44
CA GLU A 316 -15.33 -5.57 -15.07
C GLU A 316 -15.60 -5.52 -13.58
N LYS A 317 -15.68 -6.69 -12.94
CA LYS A 317 -15.89 -6.75 -11.49
C LYS A 317 -14.65 -6.40 -10.70
N SER A 318 -13.50 -6.36 -11.37
CA SER A 318 -12.20 -6.10 -10.71
C SER A 318 -11.78 -4.65 -10.83
N LYS A 319 -12.75 -3.74 -10.79
CA LYS A 319 -12.52 -2.30 -10.81
C LYS A 319 -13.04 -1.71 -9.52
N ALA A 320 -12.20 -0.96 -8.84
CA ALA A 320 -12.61 -0.37 -7.55
C ALA A 320 -13.29 0.97 -7.76
N ARG A 321 -14.22 1.26 -6.86
CA ARG A 321 -14.87 2.57 -6.80
C ARG A 321 -15.01 2.97 -5.36
N LEU A 322 -14.88 4.26 -5.11
CA LEU A 322 -14.97 4.78 -3.75
C LEU A 322 -16.36 4.53 -3.19
N THR A 323 -16.40 3.85 -2.04
CA THR A 323 -17.63 3.32 -1.46
C THR A 323 -17.63 3.64 0.04
N ARG A 324 -18.78 3.94 0.58
CA ARG A 324 -18.93 4.27 1.99
C ARG A 324 -19.66 3.16 2.73
N TRP A 325 -19.06 2.71 3.83
CA TRP A 325 -19.73 1.83 4.79
C TRP A 325 -20.16 2.65 5.99
N THR A 326 -21.38 2.41 6.45
CA THR A 326 -21.87 2.99 7.71
C THR A 326 -22.22 1.84 8.63
N LEU A 327 -21.53 1.79 9.77
CA LEU A 327 -21.63 0.70 10.73
C LEU A 327 -22.16 1.28 12.03
N ASP A 328 -23.38 0.89 12.40
CA ASP A 328 -24.03 1.39 13.61
C ASP A 328 -23.95 0.32 14.69
N LEU A 329 -23.07 0.55 15.66
CA LEU A 329 -22.83 -0.44 16.71
C LEU A 329 -24.03 -0.63 17.65
N ASP A 330 -24.96 0.31 17.64
CA ASP A 330 -26.16 0.25 18.50
C ASP A 330 -27.41 -0.22 17.76
N ALA A 331 -27.30 -0.56 16.48
CA ALA A 331 -28.49 -0.89 15.69
C ALA A 331 -29.12 -2.23 16.07
N GLY A 332 -28.36 -3.12 16.70
CA GLY A 332 -28.88 -4.42 17.10
C GLY A 332 -28.95 -5.45 15.98
N THR A 333 -28.35 -5.15 14.83
CA THR A 333 -28.26 -6.10 13.71
C THR A 333 -26.84 -6.18 13.25
N SER A 334 -26.54 -7.18 12.41
CA SER A 334 -25.21 -7.33 11.84
C SER A 334 -25.09 -6.69 10.45
N ASP A 335 -26.14 -6.05 9.96
CA ASP A 335 -26.11 -5.37 8.67
C ASP A 335 -25.39 -4.06 8.76
N TYR A 336 -24.82 -3.64 7.65
CA TYR A 336 -24.26 -2.28 7.54
C TYR A 336 -24.64 -1.70 6.19
N LYS A 337 -24.65 -0.38 6.13
CA LYS A 337 -24.99 0.32 4.90
C LYS A 337 -23.74 0.39 4.02
N CYS A 338 -23.90 0.13 2.73
CA CYS A 338 -22.80 0.13 1.77
C CYS A 338 -23.27 0.85 0.52
N GLU A 339 -22.63 1.99 0.20
CA GLU A 339 -23.09 2.80 -0.93
C GLU A 339 -21.89 3.39 -1.67
N GLN A 340 -21.92 3.27 -3.00
CA GLN A 340 -20.90 3.86 -3.83
C GLN A 340 -21.07 5.38 -3.84
N ILE A 341 -19.97 6.11 -3.64
CA ILE A 341 -20.04 7.57 -3.58
C ILE A 341 -19.32 8.28 -4.72
N GLU A 342 -18.60 7.52 -5.58
CA GLU A 342 -17.93 8.11 -6.74
C GLU A 342 -17.90 7.08 -7.85
N ASP A 343 -18.13 7.52 -9.09
CA ASP A 343 -18.30 6.61 -10.22
C ASP A 343 -17.00 6.22 -10.91
N SER A 344 -15.94 7.03 -10.79
CA SER A 344 -14.71 6.72 -11.51
C SER A 344 -13.99 5.52 -10.88
N GLN A 345 -13.27 4.78 -11.72
CA GLN A 345 -12.41 3.72 -11.23
C GLN A 345 -11.28 4.36 -10.44
N SER A 346 -11.13 3.97 -9.17
CA SER A 346 -10.31 4.68 -8.20
C SER A 346 -9.46 3.70 -7.42
N GLU A 347 -8.21 4.07 -7.16
CA GLU A 347 -7.36 3.29 -6.28
C GLU A 347 -6.31 4.20 -5.65
N PHE A 348 -5.50 3.62 -4.76
CA PHE A 348 -4.46 4.34 -4.05
C PHE A 348 -5.02 5.60 -3.38
N PRO A 349 -6.06 5.44 -2.54
CA PRO A 349 -6.67 6.60 -1.89
C PRO A 349 -5.77 7.15 -0.80
N ARG A 350 -5.72 8.46 -0.71
CA ARG A 350 -4.93 9.15 0.32
C ARG A 350 -5.71 10.35 0.84
N LEU A 351 -5.17 10.96 1.87
CA LEU A 351 -5.77 12.14 2.47
C LEU A 351 -4.67 12.97 3.10
N ASP A 352 -5.05 14.12 3.63
CA ASP A 352 -4.18 14.92 4.50
C ASP A 352 -4.06 14.14 5.80
N GLU A 353 -2.88 13.58 6.05
CA GLU A 353 -2.72 12.62 7.14
C GLU A 353 -2.83 13.23 8.52
N ARG A 354 -2.87 14.55 8.61
CA ARG A 354 -3.20 15.21 9.87
C ARG A 354 -4.65 14.91 10.29
N TYR A 355 -5.44 14.34 9.37
CA TYR A 355 -6.85 13.98 9.61
C TYR A 355 -7.07 12.47 9.62
N MET A 356 -6.02 11.67 9.70
CA MET A 356 -6.14 10.22 9.75
C MET A 356 -7.01 9.81 10.95
N GLY A 357 -8.09 9.07 10.69
CA GLY A 357 -8.99 8.61 11.73
C GLY A 357 -9.99 9.64 12.22
N LEU A 358 -9.99 10.82 11.61
CA LEU A 358 -10.91 11.91 11.93
C LEU A 358 -11.75 12.21 10.71
N GLU A 359 -12.88 12.89 10.89
CA GLU A 359 -13.67 13.28 9.74
C GLU A 359 -12.83 14.21 8.86
N ASN A 360 -12.62 13.79 7.60
CA ASN A 360 -11.85 14.59 6.66
C ASN A 360 -12.77 15.14 5.58
N ARG A 361 -12.41 16.31 5.08
CA ARG A 361 -13.18 16.91 3.99
C ARG A 361 -12.68 16.47 2.63
N TYR A 362 -11.36 16.33 2.45
CA TYR A 362 -10.80 16.04 1.14
C TYR A 362 -10.14 14.69 1.11
N GLY A 363 -10.32 13.96 0.00
CA GLY A 363 -9.60 12.74 -0.29
C GLY A 363 -9.00 12.82 -1.68
N TYR A 364 -7.96 12.04 -1.90
CA TYR A 364 -7.22 12.03 -3.16
C TYR A 364 -7.03 10.60 -3.60
N PHE A 365 -7.08 10.35 -4.91
CA PHE A 365 -6.87 8.99 -5.40
C PHE A 365 -6.39 9.00 -6.85
N ALA A 366 -5.76 7.91 -7.24
CA ALA A 366 -5.44 7.68 -8.64
C ALA A 366 -6.69 7.14 -9.33
N CYS A 367 -6.90 7.53 -10.59
CA CYS A 367 -8.10 7.16 -11.30
C CYS A 367 -7.82 6.89 -12.77
N VAL A 368 -8.80 6.25 -13.39
CA VAL A 368 -8.80 6.02 -14.83
C VAL A 368 -9.68 7.09 -15.46
N ALA A 369 -9.10 7.92 -16.34
CA ALA A 369 -9.81 8.96 -17.04
C ALA A 369 -9.88 8.58 -18.52
N GLY A 370 -11.07 8.65 -19.10
CA GLY A 370 -11.27 8.17 -20.47
C GLY A 370 -10.90 6.69 -20.56
N GLY A 371 -9.99 6.34 -21.45
CA GLY A 371 -9.53 4.96 -21.62
C GLY A 371 -8.40 4.56 -20.70
N GLY A 372 -7.93 5.46 -19.85
CA GLY A 372 -6.83 5.17 -18.94
C GLY A 372 -5.46 5.25 -19.61
N ALA A 373 -4.43 4.90 -18.85
CA ALA A 373 -3.08 4.85 -19.38
C ALA A 373 -2.85 3.53 -20.12
N ASP A 374 -1.82 3.52 -20.93
CA ASP A 374 -1.41 2.30 -21.63
C ASP A 374 -1.19 1.19 -20.62
N GLY A 375 -1.68 -0.01 -20.91
CA GLY A 375 -1.55 -1.15 -20.01
C GLY A 375 -2.54 -1.15 -18.87
N ASP A 376 -3.65 -0.44 -19.00
CA ASP A 376 -4.72 -0.40 -18.02
C ASP A 376 -4.29 0.25 -16.69
N ARG A 377 -3.36 1.20 -16.76
CA ARG A 377 -2.91 1.91 -15.57
C ARG A 377 -3.66 3.22 -15.41
N TYR A 378 -3.45 3.87 -14.28
CA TYR A 378 -4.15 5.09 -13.91
C TYR A 378 -3.49 6.29 -14.59
N ASN A 379 -4.29 7.09 -15.30
CA ASN A 379 -3.79 8.28 -15.96
C ASN A 379 -4.35 9.57 -15.37
N GLY A 380 -4.96 9.48 -14.20
CA GLY A 380 -5.52 10.66 -13.57
C GLY A 380 -5.35 10.66 -12.07
N ILE A 381 -5.45 11.87 -11.51
CA ILE A 381 -5.51 12.06 -10.08
C ILE A 381 -6.77 12.87 -9.80
N SER A 382 -7.54 12.42 -8.80
CA SER A 382 -8.78 13.10 -8.41
C SER A 382 -8.70 13.60 -6.99
N ARG A 383 -9.41 14.71 -6.73
CA ARG A 383 -9.70 15.16 -5.38
C ARG A 383 -11.21 15.13 -5.21
N ILE A 384 -11.67 14.50 -4.14
CA ILE A 384 -13.08 14.51 -3.80
C ILE A 384 -13.29 15.36 -2.56
N ASP A 385 -14.34 16.21 -2.61
CA ASP A 385 -14.81 16.95 -1.45
C ASP A 385 -15.89 16.09 -0.80
N MET A 386 -15.57 15.51 0.35
CA MET A 386 -16.48 14.57 1.01
C MET A 386 -17.74 15.24 1.50
N LYS A 387 -17.70 16.55 1.69
CA LYS A 387 -18.88 17.29 2.16
C LYS A 387 -19.88 17.52 1.05
N SER A 388 -19.42 17.92 -0.12
CA SER A 388 -20.31 18.23 -1.26
C SER A 388 -20.43 17.07 -2.24
N GLY A 389 -19.50 16.12 -2.22
CA GLY A 389 -19.43 15.05 -3.20
C GLY A 389 -18.78 15.44 -4.52
N SER A 390 -18.36 16.71 -4.67
CA SER A 390 -17.80 17.15 -5.93
C SER A 390 -16.39 16.64 -6.12
N VAL A 391 -16.03 16.38 -7.38
CA VAL A 391 -14.73 15.80 -7.73
C VAL A 391 -14.04 16.72 -8.74
N LYS A 392 -12.77 17.02 -8.46
CA LYS A 392 -11.87 17.66 -9.41
C LYS A 392 -10.89 16.60 -9.92
N GLN A 393 -10.52 16.69 -11.18
CA GLN A 393 -9.68 15.66 -11.78
C GLN A 393 -8.61 16.29 -12.65
N PHE A 394 -7.39 15.76 -12.54
CA PHE A 394 -6.32 16.05 -13.49
C PHE A 394 -6.10 14.79 -14.30
N ALA A 395 -6.46 14.85 -15.60
CA ALA A 395 -6.33 13.72 -16.50
C ALA A 395 -5.14 13.93 -17.42
N MET A 396 -4.34 12.90 -17.59
CA MET A 396 -3.16 12.93 -18.43
C MET A 396 -3.40 12.09 -19.69
N SER A 397 -2.53 12.29 -20.70
CA SER A 397 -2.62 11.50 -21.92
C SER A 397 -2.30 10.03 -21.63
N PRO A 398 -2.71 9.12 -22.55
CA PRO A 398 -2.57 7.67 -22.26
C PRO A 398 -1.15 7.17 -22.07
N ASN A 399 -0.15 7.92 -22.54
CA ASN A 399 1.24 7.49 -22.33
C ASN A 399 1.75 7.78 -20.92
N LEU A 400 0.97 8.48 -20.09
CA LEU A 400 1.39 8.86 -18.75
C LEU A 400 0.60 8.07 -17.71
N ALA A 401 1.30 7.33 -16.87
CA ALA A 401 0.68 6.53 -15.82
C ALA A 401 1.18 7.01 -14.48
N THR A 402 0.24 7.39 -13.60
CA THR A 402 0.57 7.91 -12.28
C THR A 402 0.64 6.82 -11.23
N SER A 403 1.40 7.08 -10.19
CA SER A 403 1.41 6.29 -8.97
C SER A 403 0.46 6.93 -7.95
N GLU A 404 0.51 6.42 -6.72
CA GLU A 404 -0.27 6.93 -5.59
C GLU A 404 0.07 8.39 -5.32
N PRO A 405 -0.93 9.27 -5.20
CA PRO A 405 -0.65 10.65 -4.81
C PRO A 405 -0.43 10.75 -3.30
N VAL A 406 0.60 11.47 -2.90
CA VAL A 406 0.92 11.67 -1.49
C VAL A 406 0.72 13.14 -1.17
N PHE A 407 -0.12 13.44 -0.18
CA PHE A 407 -0.41 14.81 0.21
C PHE A 407 0.67 15.33 1.15
N VAL A 408 1.12 16.57 0.91
CA VAL A 408 2.04 17.27 1.81
C VAL A 408 1.42 18.61 2.14
N PRO A 409 1.15 18.89 3.42
CA PRO A 409 0.57 20.20 3.76
C PRO A 409 1.58 21.33 3.48
N ARG A 410 1.04 22.49 3.10
CA ARG A 410 1.89 23.64 2.82
C ARG A 410 2.70 24.05 4.05
N SER A 411 2.10 23.95 5.22
CA SER A 411 2.76 24.17 6.50
C SER A 411 2.04 23.37 7.56
N GLU A 412 2.65 23.24 8.73
CA GLU A 412 2.01 22.50 9.82
C GLU A 412 0.65 23.08 10.20
N ASP A 413 0.48 24.37 10.02
CA ASP A 413 -0.73 25.07 10.45
C ASP A 413 -1.70 25.33 9.33
N SER A 414 -1.42 24.93 8.10
CA SER A 414 -2.32 25.24 6.99
C SER A 414 -3.64 24.47 7.13
N PRO A 415 -4.73 25.01 6.59
CA PRO A 415 -6.01 24.30 6.63
C PRO A 415 -5.93 22.97 5.89
N GLU A 416 -6.88 22.08 6.19
CA GLU A 416 -6.98 20.81 5.50
C GLU A 416 -7.00 21.01 3.99
N GLY A 417 -6.18 20.24 3.28
CA GLY A 417 -6.17 20.27 1.83
C GLY A 417 -5.35 21.36 1.21
N GLU A 418 -4.83 22.28 2.01
CA GLU A 418 -3.96 23.32 1.48
C GLU A 418 -2.53 22.78 1.46
N GLY A 419 -2.04 22.44 0.26
CA GLY A 419 -0.74 21.83 0.13
C GLY A 419 -0.52 21.28 -1.24
N PHE A 420 0.20 20.18 -1.32
CA PHE A 420 0.68 19.63 -2.57
C PHE A 420 0.41 18.13 -2.65
N LEU A 421 0.29 17.63 -3.89
CA LEU A 421 0.26 16.19 -4.14
C LEU A 421 1.51 15.83 -4.92
N LEU A 422 2.22 14.81 -4.45
CA LEU A 422 3.43 14.32 -5.08
C LEU A 422 3.19 12.90 -5.59
N ALA A 423 3.59 12.63 -6.83
CA ALA A 423 3.43 11.29 -7.41
C ALA A 423 4.48 11.07 -8.47
N THR A 424 4.99 9.85 -8.58
CA THR A 424 5.82 9.49 -9.72
C THR A 424 4.94 9.16 -10.91
N VAL A 425 5.37 9.54 -12.08
CA VAL A 425 4.64 9.33 -13.33
C VAL A 425 5.57 8.65 -14.34
N TYR A 426 5.06 7.60 -14.96
CA TYR A 426 5.80 6.89 -16.02
C TYR A 426 5.31 7.37 -17.37
N ASP A 427 6.26 7.69 -18.26
CA ASP A 427 5.97 8.09 -19.63
C ASP A 427 6.41 6.99 -20.58
N SER A 428 5.45 6.27 -21.15
CA SER A 428 5.75 5.13 -22.00
C SER A 428 6.35 5.54 -23.35
N LYS A 429 6.19 6.80 -23.77
CA LYS A 429 6.78 7.26 -25.02
C LYS A 429 8.29 7.34 -24.95
N ILE A 430 8.84 7.63 -23.78
CA ILE A 430 10.28 7.77 -23.62
C ILE A 430 10.87 6.77 -22.65
N ASP A 431 10.02 5.93 -22.06
CA ASP A 431 10.42 4.88 -21.11
C ASP A 431 11.20 5.45 -19.92
N LYS A 432 10.67 6.53 -19.34
CA LYS A 432 11.29 7.22 -18.22
C LYS A 432 10.20 7.69 -17.26
N SER A 433 10.61 8.03 -16.06
CA SER A 433 9.68 8.57 -15.06
C SER A 433 10.06 10.00 -14.69
N HIS A 434 9.14 10.66 -14.02
CA HIS A 434 9.40 11.95 -13.38
C HIS A 434 8.60 12.04 -12.11
N LEU A 435 9.04 12.89 -11.20
CA LEU A 435 8.26 13.22 -10.00
C LEU A 435 7.40 14.42 -10.35
N MET A 436 6.09 14.29 -10.15
CA MET A 436 5.12 15.34 -10.44
C MET A 436 4.64 15.97 -9.15
N ILE A 437 4.52 17.30 -9.15
CA ILE A 437 4.01 18.04 -7.99
C ILE A 437 2.81 18.86 -8.45
N LEU A 438 1.66 18.61 -7.81
CA LEU A 438 0.43 19.33 -8.08
C LEU A 438 0.09 20.23 -6.90
N ASP A 439 -0.61 21.34 -7.19
CA ASP A 439 -1.27 22.13 -6.15
C ASP A 439 -2.53 21.36 -5.74
N ALA A 440 -2.59 20.91 -4.49
CA ALA A 440 -3.69 20.06 -4.05
C ALA A 440 -5.05 20.77 -4.09
N GLU A 441 -5.07 22.10 -4.07
CA GLU A 441 -6.31 22.85 -4.16
C GLU A 441 -6.76 23.08 -5.58
N ASN A 442 -5.86 22.96 -6.55
CA ASN A 442 -6.11 23.28 -7.96
C ASN A 442 -5.50 22.22 -8.86
N ILE A 443 -5.80 20.95 -8.59
CA ILE A 443 -5.15 19.87 -9.33
C ILE A 443 -5.44 19.90 -10.84
N GLU A 444 -6.61 20.42 -11.19
CA GLU A 444 -7.01 20.47 -12.61
C GLU A 444 -6.10 21.39 -13.44
N GLN A 445 -5.33 22.23 -12.79
CA GLN A 445 -4.36 23.09 -13.50
C GLN A 445 -3.11 22.35 -13.93
N GLY A 446 -2.92 21.12 -13.43
CA GLY A 446 -1.76 20.32 -13.77
C GLY A 446 -0.53 20.65 -12.96
N PRO A 447 0.62 20.10 -13.33
CA PRO A 447 1.80 20.19 -12.47
C PRO A 447 2.35 21.60 -12.27
N LEU A 448 2.66 21.91 -11.03
CA LEU A 448 3.50 23.06 -10.71
C LEU A 448 4.93 22.81 -11.15
N ALA A 449 5.36 21.56 -11.06
CA ALA A 449 6.73 21.19 -11.39
C ALA A 449 6.80 19.70 -11.69
N LYS A 450 7.85 19.35 -12.46
CA LYS A 450 8.24 17.97 -12.69
C LYS A 450 9.75 17.86 -12.47
N ALA A 451 10.17 16.85 -11.72
CA ALA A 451 11.60 16.55 -11.59
C ALA A 451 11.88 15.37 -12.52
N MET A 452 12.64 15.62 -13.57
CA MET A 452 12.81 14.68 -14.69
C MET A 452 13.93 13.68 -14.37
N MET A 453 13.65 12.41 -14.63
CA MET A 453 14.61 11.34 -14.38
C MET A 453 15.12 10.77 -15.71
N ASP A 454 16.29 10.16 -15.66
CA ASP A 454 16.87 9.54 -16.84
C ASP A 454 16.50 8.06 -16.97
N HIS A 455 15.68 7.56 -16.06
CA HIS A 455 15.27 6.16 -16.07
C HIS A 455 13.87 6.05 -15.50
N ARG A 456 13.34 4.81 -15.42
CA ARG A 456 12.02 4.54 -14.87
C ARG A 456 12.11 4.24 -13.38
N VAL A 457 11.05 4.63 -12.67
CA VAL A 457 10.69 4.01 -11.41
C VAL A 457 9.67 2.92 -11.77
N PRO A 458 9.99 1.64 -11.63
CA PRO A 458 9.01 0.61 -11.98
C PRO A 458 7.72 0.79 -11.20
N PHE A 459 6.59 0.40 -11.80
CA PHE A 459 5.32 0.52 -11.10
C PHE A 459 5.42 -0.15 -9.74
N GLY A 460 5.07 0.61 -8.71
CA GLY A 460 5.20 0.17 -7.34
C GLY A 460 3.92 0.34 -6.57
N PHE A 461 4.05 0.39 -5.25
CA PHE A 461 2.87 0.39 -4.41
C PHE A 461 2.70 1.71 -3.68
N HIS A 462 3.45 1.94 -2.61
CA HIS A 462 3.13 3.07 -1.73
C HIS A 462 4.34 3.93 -1.47
N GLY A 463 4.04 5.10 -0.92
CA GLY A 463 5.08 6.01 -0.49
C GLY A 463 4.56 6.93 0.58
N ASN A 464 5.48 7.61 1.24
CA ASN A 464 5.13 8.55 2.29
C ASN A 464 6.14 9.68 2.34
N TRP A 465 5.70 10.78 2.92
CA TRP A 465 6.51 11.99 3.05
C TRP A 465 7.06 12.09 4.46
N LYS A 466 8.36 12.39 4.55
CA LYS A 466 9.00 12.66 5.82
C LYS A 466 9.48 14.13 5.77
N PRO A 467 8.91 15.03 6.55
CA PRO A 467 9.36 16.41 6.51
C PRO A 467 10.77 16.55 7.08
N SER A 468 11.48 17.58 6.64
CA SER A 468 12.74 17.95 7.25
C SER A 468 12.51 18.39 8.68
N VAL A 469 13.51 18.21 9.52
CA VAL A 469 13.39 18.58 10.93
C VAL A 469 13.47 20.09 11.09
#